data_682ad4fe76fedbbf03dfd76623d5446b
#
_entry.id   682ad4fe76fedbbf03dfd76623d5446b
#
_cell.length_a   1.000
_cell.length_b   1.000
_cell.length_c   1.000
_cell.angle_alpha   90.00
_cell.angle_beta   90.00
_cell.angle_gamma   90.00
#
_symmetry.space_group_name_H-M   'P 1'
#
loop_
_entity.id
_entity.type
_entity.pdbx_description
1 polymer ?
#
loop_
_entity_poly.entity_id
_entity_poly.type
_entity_poly.pdbx_seq_one_letter_code
_entity_poly.pdbx_strand_id
1 'polypeptide(L)'
;MKLIKIWIYCLATALSLSSAQSRPNIVFIMADDLAWSDVGYQGAEFYETPNIDSLAASGMTFENGYPGAANCLPSRSCIMSGMYAPRTKMYQPGGVAKGSPEWMRLLVPNTEDREGDGMIQSTTSLNPSTFTLAKLLNGAGYKTVHLGKWHLGSSGLGFDINDLDGRGAGLEMDSKLYGDKDVAEWITDAAVSHIEESAAKGNKEPFFLYINHWDVHIPLNARANVIEKYQQKLDSKKWSKDWKPVYAAMVEAVDTSVGRIQKALHDTGLAEDTLIIFTSDNGGHAGGTWNDPLRGSKGSFYEGGIRVPLIMNWAGTIEPGSLCQTPVTGVDYMPTFAELAGAELPSSQAVDGLSVVPLMKGEPVAERTIFWHYPLYLHGRTQVKPIYGTDLMRWRTTPCSVIRKGDWKLMYFFETGTSELYNVREDMREKNDLAAQYPEKVDRMLKELQSWQDETNADIPTTLNPDFDPDFKYVRATKAK
;
A
#
# COMPACT_ATOMS: atom_id res chain seq x y z
N MET A 1 50.98 43.26 -54.18
CA MET A 1 50.90 42.93 -52.74
C MET A 1 49.49 42.65 -52.43
N LYS A 2 49.14 41.32 -52.28
CA LYS A 2 47.80 40.83 -51.90
C LYS A 2 47.85 40.41 -50.42
N LEU A 3 47.09 41.11 -49.57
CA LEU A 3 46.93 40.81 -48.16
C LEU A 3 45.96 39.67 -48.05
N ILE A 4 46.39 38.50 -47.50
CA ILE A 4 45.57 37.34 -47.14
C ILE A 4 45.09 37.61 -45.75
N LYS A 5 43.75 37.75 -45.56
CA LYS A 5 43.09 37.76 -44.26
C LYS A 5 42.85 36.32 -43.82
N ILE A 6 43.55 35.89 -42.77
CA ILE A 6 43.32 34.58 -42.08
C ILE A 6 42.19 34.77 -41.08
N TRP A 7 41.10 34.09 -41.30
CA TRP A 7 40.01 33.97 -40.32
C TRP A 7 40.29 32.74 -39.43
N ILE A 8 40.57 33.01 -38.14
CA ILE A 8 40.67 31.97 -37.13
C ILE A 8 39.25 31.71 -36.62
N TYR A 9 38.67 30.55 -36.96
CA TYR A 9 37.46 30.03 -36.34
C TYR A 9 37.81 29.38 -35.01
N CYS A 10 37.50 30.05 -33.89
CA CYS A 10 37.47 29.41 -32.58
C CYS A 10 36.23 28.53 -32.51
N LEU A 11 36.40 27.22 -32.67
CA LEU A 11 35.38 26.23 -32.33
C LEU A 11 35.32 26.11 -30.80
N ALA A 12 34.36 26.81 -30.18
CA ALA A 12 34.01 26.56 -28.78
C ALA A 12 33.21 25.23 -28.72
N THR A 13 33.88 24.14 -28.43
CA THR A 13 33.24 22.91 -28.02
C THR A 13 32.65 23.14 -26.64
N ALA A 14 31.34 23.39 -26.60
CA ALA A 14 30.56 23.29 -25.38
C ALA A 14 30.57 21.83 -24.98
N LEU A 15 31.44 21.46 -24.04
CA LEU A 15 31.26 20.23 -23.27
C LEU A 15 29.98 20.41 -22.46
N SER A 16 28.88 19.84 -22.91
CA SER A 16 27.72 19.53 -22.07
C SER A 16 28.20 18.54 -21.02
N LEU A 17 28.61 19.06 -19.87
CA LEU A 17 28.63 18.23 -18.67
C LEU A 17 27.19 17.82 -18.42
N SER A 18 26.79 16.66 -18.95
CA SER A 18 25.66 15.91 -18.42
C SER A 18 26.00 15.68 -16.95
N SER A 19 25.44 16.49 -16.06
CA SER A 19 25.46 16.18 -14.65
C SER A 19 24.79 14.81 -14.56
N ALA A 20 25.55 13.77 -14.25
CA ALA A 20 24.95 12.50 -13.85
C ALA A 20 23.94 12.86 -12.75
N GLN A 21 22.66 12.69 -13.03
CA GLN A 21 21.60 13.00 -12.07
C GLN A 21 21.95 12.18 -10.83
N SER A 22 22.22 12.86 -9.72
CA SER A 22 22.57 12.16 -8.47
C SER A 22 21.41 11.27 -8.10
N ARG A 23 21.70 10.01 -7.85
CA ARG A 23 20.69 9.04 -7.40
C ARG A 23 20.13 9.49 -6.05
N PRO A 24 18.81 9.75 -5.92
CA PRO A 24 18.26 10.27 -4.68
C PRO A 24 18.33 9.24 -3.56
N ASN A 25 18.40 9.68 -2.32
CA ASN A 25 17.98 8.86 -1.20
C ASN A 25 16.47 8.61 -1.32
N ILE A 26 15.99 7.49 -0.81
CA ILE A 26 14.58 7.11 -0.84
C ILE A 26 14.12 6.82 0.57
N VAL A 27 13.13 7.57 1.04
CA VAL A 27 12.44 7.35 2.31
C VAL A 27 11.01 6.95 2.01
N PHE A 28 10.67 5.70 2.25
CA PHE A 28 9.35 5.13 2.04
C PHE A 28 8.68 4.89 3.39
N ILE A 29 7.68 5.69 3.71
CA ILE A 29 6.93 5.65 4.98
C ILE A 29 5.57 5.03 4.70
N MET A 30 5.27 3.93 5.35
CA MET A 30 4.01 3.21 5.19
C MET A 30 3.31 3.00 6.52
N ALA A 31 2.07 3.49 6.62
CA ALA A 31 1.17 3.16 7.72
C ALA A 31 0.49 1.80 7.47
N ASP A 32 -0.04 1.19 8.51
CA ASP A 32 -0.75 -0.09 8.48
C ASP A 32 -2.24 0.14 8.78
N ASP A 33 -3.11 -0.16 7.82
CA ASP A 33 -4.56 0.02 7.92
C ASP A 33 -5.03 1.50 7.99
N LEU A 34 -4.25 2.47 7.52
CA LEU A 34 -4.67 3.87 7.47
C LEU A 34 -5.64 4.11 6.31
N ALA A 35 -6.85 4.59 6.60
CA ALA A 35 -7.82 4.90 5.56
C ALA A 35 -7.42 6.14 4.75
N TRP A 36 -7.84 6.16 3.49
CA TRP A 36 -7.66 7.31 2.60
C TRP A 36 -8.18 8.62 3.20
N SER A 37 -9.29 8.54 3.93
CA SER A 37 -9.96 9.69 4.56
C SER A 37 -9.44 10.06 5.96
N ASP A 38 -8.40 9.39 6.48
CA ASP A 38 -7.94 9.59 7.85
C ASP A 38 -6.86 10.70 7.98
N VAL A 39 -6.54 11.39 6.89
CA VAL A 39 -5.54 12.47 6.83
C VAL A 39 -6.18 13.81 6.50
N GLY A 40 -5.63 14.89 7.05
CA GLY A 40 -6.22 16.24 6.96
C GLY A 40 -6.35 16.74 5.53
N TYR A 41 -5.35 16.52 4.67
CA TYR A 41 -5.41 16.95 3.27
C TYR A 41 -6.52 16.24 2.45
N GLN A 42 -7.07 15.12 2.95
CA GLN A 42 -8.25 14.44 2.38
C GLN A 42 -9.56 14.79 3.12
N GLY A 43 -9.51 15.74 4.06
CA GLY A 43 -10.69 16.27 4.72
C GLY A 43 -11.01 15.64 6.09
N ALA A 44 -10.05 14.95 6.72
CA ALA A 44 -10.24 14.50 8.10
C ALA A 44 -10.40 15.69 9.05
N GLU A 45 -11.53 15.75 9.78
CA GLU A 45 -11.77 16.80 10.77
C GLU A 45 -11.38 16.37 12.19
N PHE A 46 -11.48 15.08 12.47
CA PHE A 46 -11.24 14.55 13.81
C PHE A 46 -9.76 14.21 14.03
N TYR A 47 -9.13 13.59 13.07
CA TYR A 47 -7.70 13.25 13.10
C TYR A 47 -6.85 14.47 12.75
N GLU A 48 -5.74 14.66 13.43
CA GLU A 48 -4.82 15.79 13.24
C GLU A 48 -3.52 15.28 12.61
N THR A 49 -3.27 15.69 11.37
CA THR A 49 -2.12 15.23 10.59
C THR A 49 -1.32 16.40 9.97
N PRO A 50 -0.92 17.41 10.77
CA PRO A 50 -0.29 18.63 10.23
C PRO A 50 1.01 18.37 9.49
N ASN A 51 1.78 17.34 9.85
CA ASN A 51 3.05 17.02 9.23
C ASN A 51 2.84 16.29 7.88
N ILE A 52 1.88 15.34 7.82
CA ILE A 52 1.46 14.68 6.57
C ILE A 52 0.84 15.71 5.63
N ASP A 53 0.04 16.65 6.14
CA ASP A 53 -0.56 17.72 5.35
C ASP A 53 0.51 18.68 4.80
N SER A 54 1.55 18.97 5.59
CA SER A 54 2.71 19.76 5.14
C SER A 54 3.50 19.03 4.06
N LEU A 55 3.69 17.71 4.19
CA LEU A 55 4.33 16.88 3.16
C LEU A 55 3.51 16.91 1.86
N ALA A 56 2.19 16.82 1.95
CA ALA A 56 1.27 16.94 0.82
C ALA A 56 1.36 18.31 0.14
N ALA A 57 1.39 19.39 0.94
CA ALA A 57 1.48 20.75 0.43
C ALA A 57 2.83 21.07 -0.26
N SER A 58 3.91 20.40 0.15
CA SER A 58 5.25 20.57 -0.42
C SER A 58 5.62 19.54 -1.49
N GLY A 59 4.74 18.55 -1.75
CA GLY A 59 4.92 17.48 -2.71
C GLY A 59 3.77 17.36 -3.70
N MET A 60 3.62 16.17 -4.27
CA MET A 60 2.51 15.76 -5.14
C MET A 60 1.62 14.79 -4.39
N THR A 61 0.31 15.07 -4.40
CA THR A 61 -0.71 14.13 -3.93
C THR A 61 -1.24 13.30 -5.09
N PHE A 62 -1.42 12.01 -4.88
CA PHE A 62 -2.03 11.11 -5.86
C PHE A 62 -3.46 10.81 -5.41
N GLU A 63 -4.43 11.32 -6.15
CA GLU A 63 -5.85 11.08 -5.86
C GLU A 63 -6.21 9.59 -5.96
N ASN A 64 -5.51 8.88 -6.84
CA ASN A 64 -5.72 7.49 -7.19
C ASN A 64 -4.53 6.61 -6.78
N GLY A 65 -4.12 6.70 -5.50
CA GLY A 65 -3.13 5.81 -4.90
C GLY A 65 -3.76 4.47 -4.48
N TYR A 66 -3.15 3.35 -4.89
CA TYR A 66 -3.66 2.01 -4.61
C TYR A 66 -2.58 1.08 -4.09
N PRO A 67 -2.87 0.26 -3.08
CA PRO A 67 -2.06 -0.91 -2.77
C PRO A 67 -2.27 -2.01 -3.81
N GLY A 68 -1.32 -2.93 -3.91
CA GLY A 68 -1.43 -4.08 -4.82
C GLY A 68 -2.47 -5.12 -4.39
N ALA A 69 -2.99 -5.02 -3.17
CA ALA A 69 -4.04 -5.88 -2.63
C ALA A 69 -4.79 -5.19 -1.49
N ALA A 70 -5.94 -5.74 -1.09
CA ALA A 70 -6.78 -5.18 -0.02
C ALA A 70 -6.34 -5.59 1.41
N ASN A 71 -5.22 -6.29 1.55
CA ASN A 71 -4.67 -6.76 2.82
C ASN A 71 -3.16 -6.56 2.87
N CYS A 72 -2.62 -6.44 4.08
CA CYS A 72 -1.23 -6.08 4.35
C CYS A 72 -0.20 -7.06 3.73
N LEU A 73 -0.29 -8.36 3.98
CA LEU A 73 0.69 -9.33 3.48
C LEU A 73 0.80 -9.33 1.94
N PRO A 74 -0.29 -9.52 1.16
CA PRO A 74 -0.18 -9.49 -0.31
C PRO A 74 0.20 -8.11 -0.85
N SER A 75 -0.24 -7.02 -0.23
CA SER A 75 0.15 -5.67 -0.65
C SER A 75 1.66 -5.44 -0.50
N ARG A 76 2.23 -5.82 0.64
CA ARG A 76 3.68 -5.73 0.90
C ARG A 76 4.47 -6.64 -0.05
N SER A 77 3.93 -7.82 -0.38
CA SER A 77 4.50 -8.70 -1.40
C SER A 77 4.56 -8.03 -2.77
N CYS A 78 3.49 -7.35 -3.19
CA CYS A 78 3.46 -6.61 -4.46
C CYS A 78 4.52 -5.50 -4.50
N ILE A 79 4.68 -4.73 -3.40
CA ILE A 79 5.70 -3.68 -3.30
C ILE A 79 7.11 -4.26 -3.42
N MET A 80 7.40 -5.34 -2.66
CA MET A 80 8.73 -5.92 -2.62
C MET A 80 9.14 -6.64 -3.88
N SER A 81 8.19 -7.29 -4.57
CA SER A 81 8.47 -8.12 -5.75
C SER A 81 8.24 -7.42 -7.09
N GLY A 82 7.47 -6.33 -7.11
CA GLY A 82 6.98 -5.72 -8.35
C GLY A 82 5.96 -6.59 -9.09
N MET A 83 5.43 -7.63 -8.45
CA MET A 83 4.50 -8.59 -9.04
C MET A 83 3.12 -8.51 -8.40
N TYR A 84 2.07 -8.70 -9.19
CA TYR A 84 0.72 -8.90 -8.65
C TYR A 84 0.59 -10.19 -7.84
N ALA A 85 -0.34 -10.21 -6.90
CA ALA A 85 -0.58 -11.33 -5.99
C ALA A 85 -0.71 -12.72 -6.65
N PRO A 86 -1.31 -12.91 -7.84
CA PRO A 86 -1.35 -14.21 -8.50
C PRO A 86 0.02 -14.83 -8.76
N ARG A 87 1.05 -14.02 -9.09
CA ARG A 87 2.39 -14.54 -9.37
C ARG A 87 3.11 -14.99 -8.09
N THR A 88 2.83 -14.35 -6.96
CA THR A 88 3.45 -14.71 -5.67
C THR A 88 2.64 -15.73 -4.88
N LYS A 89 1.39 -15.98 -5.28
CA LYS A 89 0.41 -16.82 -4.56
C LYS A 89 0.18 -16.35 -3.11
N MET A 90 0.43 -15.08 -2.82
CA MET A 90 0.20 -14.48 -1.51
C MET A 90 -1.11 -13.69 -1.57
N TYR A 91 -2.19 -14.27 -1.05
CA TYR A 91 -3.51 -13.67 -1.16
C TYR A 91 -4.01 -13.08 0.16
N GLN A 92 -3.66 -13.68 1.29
CA GLN A 92 -4.12 -13.20 2.59
C GLN A 92 -3.16 -13.53 3.75
N PRO A 93 -3.18 -12.74 4.82
CA PRO A 93 -2.45 -13.04 6.05
C PRO A 93 -2.98 -14.34 6.69
N GLY A 94 -2.05 -15.24 7.08
CA GLY A 94 -2.39 -16.48 7.76
C GLY A 94 -2.84 -17.63 6.86
N GLY A 95 -2.69 -17.50 5.55
CA GLY A 95 -2.74 -18.61 4.59
C GLY A 95 -4.11 -19.22 4.31
N VAL A 96 -5.09 -19.09 5.20
CA VAL A 96 -6.36 -19.81 5.13
C VAL A 96 -7.55 -18.88 5.33
N ALA A 97 -8.63 -19.07 4.57
CA ALA A 97 -9.91 -18.43 4.82
C ALA A 97 -10.40 -18.80 6.22
N LYS A 98 -10.64 -17.78 7.04
CA LYS A 98 -11.28 -17.98 8.35
C LYS A 98 -12.78 -17.85 8.18
N GLY A 99 -13.52 -18.94 8.30
CA GLY A 99 -14.96 -18.97 8.21
C GLY A 99 -15.44 -20.41 8.18
N SER A 100 -16.75 -20.62 8.37
CA SER A 100 -17.32 -21.94 8.28
C SER A 100 -17.37 -22.39 6.81
N PRO A 101 -16.88 -23.58 6.46
CA PRO A 101 -16.93 -24.09 5.08
C PRO A 101 -18.34 -24.10 4.50
N GLU A 102 -19.34 -24.35 5.34
CA GLU A 102 -20.75 -24.38 4.94
C GLU A 102 -21.25 -23.04 4.36
N TRP A 103 -20.54 -21.96 4.61
CA TRP A 103 -20.85 -20.64 4.03
C TRP A 103 -20.14 -20.38 2.69
N MET A 104 -19.18 -21.21 2.30
CA MET A 104 -18.38 -21.03 1.09
C MET A 104 -19.01 -21.81 -0.06
N ARG A 105 -19.55 -21.13 -1.05
CA ARG A 105 -20.17 -21.78 -2.20
C ARG A 105 -19.14 -22.44 -3.12
N LEU A 106 -17.97 -21.86 -3.21
CA LEU A 106 -16.85 -22.40 -3.98
C LEU A 106 -15.85 -23.10 -3.04
N LEU A 107 -15.23 -24.15 -3.56
CA LEU A 107 -14.18 -24.86 -2.85
C LEU A 107 -12.90 -24.02 -2.94
N VAL A 108 -12.60 -23.37 -1.84
CA VAL A 108 -11.40 -22.60 -1.59
C VAL A 108 -10.96 -22.96 -0.19
N PRO A 109 -10.03 -22.86 0.32
CA PRO A 109 -8.66 -23.01 0.56
C PRO A 109 -8.25 -24.44 0.92
N ASN A 110 -6.97 -24.70 0.79
CA ASN A 110 -6.32 -25.80 1.47
C ASN A 110 -6.30 -25.48 2.99
N THR A 111 -7.02 -26.26 3.79
CA THR A 111 -6.88 -26.25 5.25
C THR A 111 -6.07 -27.48 5.66
N GLU A 112 -5.44 -27.47 6.84
CA GLU A 112 -4.71 -28.64 7.35
C GLU A 112 -5.56 -29.93 7.36
N ASP A 113 -6.89 -29.77 7.37
CA ASP A 113 -7.88 -30.87 7.38
C ASP A 113 -8.40 -31.24 5.98
N ARG A 114 -8.01 -30.50 4.93
CA ARG A 114 -8.53 -30.69 3.57
C ARG A 114 -7.44 -30.42 2.54
N GLU A 115 -6.85 -31.48 2.04
CA GLU A 115 -6.00 -31.49 0.86
C GLU A 115 -6.75 -32.13 -0.31
N GLY A 116 -6.72 -31.51 -1.50
CA GLY A 116 -7.35 -32.08 -2.67
C GLY A 116 -7.24 -31.23 -3.94
N ASP A 117 -7.57 -31.84 -5.05
CA ASP A 117 -7.61 -31.17 -6.35
C ASP A 117 -8.66 -30.07 -6.36
N GLY A 118 -8.28 -28.90 -6.90
CA GLY A 118 -9.16 -27.73 -6.97
C GLY A 118 -9.10 -26.79 -5.78
N MET A 119 -8.28 -27.07 -4.78
CA MET A 119 -8.05 -26.18 -3.63
C MET A 119 -7.00 -25.14 -3.93
N ILE A 120 -7.29 -23.89 -3.56
CA ILE A 120 -6.38 -22.76 -3.78
C ILE A 120 -5.48 -22.58 -2.57
N GLN A 121 -4.18 -22.60 -2.80
CA GLN A 121 -3.18 -22.36 -1.77
C GLN A 121 -2.84 -20.87 -1.70
N SER A 122 -2.69 -20.35 -0.49
CA SER A 122 -2.12 -19.04 -0.24
C SER A 122 -0.87 -19.18 0.60
N THR A 123 0.26 -18.68 0.11
CA THR A 123 1.50 -18.67 0.87
C THR A 123 1.52 -17.49 1.85
N THR A 124 2.24 -17.66 2.96
CA THR A 124 2.37 -16.63 4.01
C THR A 124 3.75 -16.00 4.05
N SER A 125 4.64 -16.44 3.16
CA SER A 125 6.01 -15.94 3.07
C SER A 125 6.39 -15.75 1.61
N LEU A 126 7.06 -14.65 1.30
CA LEU A 126 7.63 -14.43 -0.02
C LEU A 126 8.81 -15.40 -0.23
N ASN A 127 8.86 -16.04 -1.40
CA ASN A 127 9.93 -16.98 -1.70
C ASN A 127 11.29 -16.28 -1.59
N PRO A 128 12.26 -16.81 -0.83
CA PRO A 128 13.60 -16.21 -0.68
C PRO A 128 14.35 -16.02 -2.00
N SER A 129 14.03 -16.80 -3.04
CA SER A 129 14.63 -16.65 -4.37
C SER A 129 14.07 -15.46 -5.14
N THR A 130 12.92 -14.89 -4.73
CA THR A 130 12.33 -13.71 -5.38
C THR A 130 13.35 -12.57 -5.45
N PHE A 131 13.46 -11.96 -6.63
CA PHE A 131 14.22 -10.74 -6.77
C PHE A 131 13.40 -9.58 -6.22
N THR A 132 13.91 -8.94 -5.18
CA THR A 132 13.16 -7.93 -4.41
C THR A 132 13.66 -6.53 -4.67
N LEU A 133 12.83 -5.56 -4.33
CA LEU A 133 13.18 -4.15 -4.35
C LEU A 133 14.46 -3.85 -3.54
N ALA A 134 14.64 -4.51 -2.40
CA ALA A 134 15.87 -4.38 -1.61
C ALA A 134 17.10 -4.94 -2.35
N LYS A 135 16.99 -6.09 -3.02
CA LYS A 135 18.07 -6.65 -3.85
C LYS A 135 18.40 -5.74 -5.03
N LEU A 136 17.39 -5.14 -5.68
CA LEU A 136 17.57 -4.18 -6.77
C LEU A 136 18.43 -3.00 -6.31
N LEU A 137 17.98 -2.33 -5.24
CA LEU A 137 18.62 -1.12 -4.75
C LEU A 137 20.00 -1.39 -4.14
N ASN A 138 20.15 -2.49 -3.42
CA ASN A 138 21.46 -2.93 -2.90
C ASN A 138 22.45 -3.17 -4.06
N GLY A 139 22.01 -3.89 -5.11
CA GLY A 139 22.80 -4.09 -6.32
C GLY A 139 23.19 -2.79 -7.04
N ALA A 140 22.38 -1.73 -6.88
CA ALA A 140 22.67 -0.38 -7.38
C ALA A 140 23.53 0.45 -6.42
N GLY A 141 24.00 -0.11 -5.30
CA GLY A 141 24.87 0.56 -4.32
C GLY A 141 24.13 1.45 -3.34
N TYR A 142 22.85 1.21 -3.08
CA TYR A 142 22.14 1.81 -1.97
C TYR A 142 22.39 1.06 -0.67
N LYS A 143 22.47 1.80 0.43
CA LYS A 143 22.33 1.21 1.76
C LYS A 143 20.84 0.98 2.02
N THR A 144 20.45 -0.29 2.19
CA THR A 144 19.04 -0.66 2.33
C THR A 144 18.68 -1.01 3.76
N VAL A 145 17.67 -0.34 4.31
CA VAL A 145 17.27 -0.46 5.72
C VAL A 145 15.75 -0.64 5.80
N HIS A 146 15.30 -1.70 6.44
CA HIS A 146 13.90 -1.92 6.78
C HIS A 146 13.72 -1.75 8.30
N LEU A 147 12.68 -1.00 8.67
CA LEU A 147 12.30 -0.72 10.05
C LEU A 147 10.79 -1.00 10.24
N GLY A 148 10.45 -1.72 11.30
CA GLY A 148 9.08 -1.97 11.73
C GLY A 148 8.44 -3.21 11.09
N LYS A 149 7.16 -3.15 10.74
CA LYS A 149 6.36 -4.31 10.29
C LYS A 149 6.88 -4.92 8.98
N TRP A 150 7.31 -6.17 9.03
CA TRP A 150 7.79 -6.91 7.85
C TRP A 150 6.69 -7.69 7.13
N HIS A 151 6.13 -8.69 7.78
CA HIS A 151 5.01 -9.52 7.32
C HIS A 151 5.27 -10.35 6.03
N LEU A 152 6.52 -10.59 5.64
CA LEU A 152 6.88 -11.34 4.41
C LEU A 152 7.66 -12.63 4.69
N GLY A 153 7.61 -13.14 5.94
CA GLY A 153 8.30 -14.33 6.37
C GLY A 153 9.60 -14.02 7.12
N SER A 154 10.42 -15.06 7.38
CA SER A 154 11.60 -14.98 8.24
C SER A 154 12.88 -14.51 7.53
N SER A 155 12.85 -14.34 6.21
CA SER A 155 14.01 -13.90 5.43
C SER A 155 14.04 -12.37 5.29
N GLY A 156 15.22 -11.76 5.44
CA GLY A 156 15.44 -10.33 5.21
C GLY A 156 15.37 -9.88 3.75
N LEU A 157 15.19 -10.81 2.80
CA LEU A 157 14.92 -10.59 1.37
C LEU A 157 15.86 -9.58 0.69
N GLY A 158 17.10 -9.44 1.21
CA GLY A 158 18.13 -8.61 0.59
C GLY A 158 18.36 -7.26 1.22
N PHE A 159 17.67 -6.88 2.30
CA PHE A 159 18.02 -5.69 3.06
C PHE A 159 19.35 -5.88 3.80
N ASP A 160 20.20 -4.84 3.81
CA ASP A 160 21.44 -4.82 4.61
C ASP A 160 21.14 -4.82 6.10
N ILE A 161 20.12 -4.05 6.49
CA ILE A 161 19.58 -4.00 7.84
C ILE A 161 18.10 -4.30 7.75
N ASN A 162 17.67 -5.36 8.40
CA ASN A 162 16.27 -5.71 8.49
C ASN A 162 15.91 -5.94 9.96
N ASP A 163 15.08 -5.08 10.47
CA ASP A 163 14.56 -5.16 11.84
C ASP A 163 13.54 -6.31 12.02
N LEU A 164 13.43 -7.18 11.03
CA LEU A 164 12.70 -8.45 11.06
C LEU A 164 11.43 -8.37 11.88
N ASP A 165 10.52 -7.44 11.46
CA ASP A 165 9.19 -7.46 12.01
C ASP A 165 9.00 -6.71 13.34
N GLY A 166 10.10 -6.16 13.89
CA GLY A 166 9.97 -5.71 15.27
C GLY A 166 9.35 -6.78 16.19
N ARG A 167 8.74 -7.84 15.64
CA ARG A 167 8.28 -9.03 16.35
C ARG A 167 9.37 -10.03 16.59
N GLY A 168 10.50 -9.95 15.88
CA GLY A 168 11.65 -10.81 16.13
C GLY A 168 12.14 -10.73 17.55
N ALA A 169 11.81 -9.66 18.25
CA ALA A 169 12.03 -9.47 19.67
C ALA A 169 10.82 -9.87 20.55
N GLY A 170 9.82 -10.57 20.02
CA GLY A 170 8.63 -10.90 20.80
C GLY A 170 7.77 -9.68 21.13
N LEU A 171 7.66 -8.76 20.18
CA LEU A 171 6.74 -7.63 20.21
C LEU A 171 5.28 -8.08 20.12
N GLU A 172 4.84 -8.97 20.96
CA GLU A 172 3.57 -8.76 21.63
C GLU A 172 3.73 -7.41 22.30
N MET A 173 2.91 -6.44 21.97
CA MET A 173 2.98 -5.05 22.44
C MET A 173 3.04 -4.97 23.98
N ASP A 174 4.14 -5.47 24.52
CA ASP A 174 4.45 -5.37 25.95
C ASP A 174 5.17 -4.03 26.11
N SER A 175 4.43 -3.05 26.63
CA SER A 175 4.95 -1.75 27.07
C SER A 175 6.23 -1.82 27.90
N LYS A 176 6.57 -3.01 28.41
CA LYS A 176 7.79 -3.26 29.17
C LYS A 176 9.06 -3.32 28.30
N LEU A 177 8.95 -3.60 27.00
CA LEU A 177 10.12 -3.70 26.12
C LEU A 177 10.59 -2.34 25.60
N TYR A 178 9.69 -1.35 25.49
CA TYR A 178 9.99 0.00 24.94
C TYR A 178 10.07 1.09 25.98
N GLY A 179 9.89 0.77 27.27
CA GLY A 179 9.81 1.75 28.32
C GLY A 179 8.62 2.68 28.11
N ASP A 180 8.84 3.99 28.13
CA ASP A 180 7.81 5.01 27.94
C ASP A 180 7.54 5.36 26.45
N LYS A 181 8.24 4.73 25.51
CA LYS A 181 8.10 4.97 24.06
C LYS A 181 7.05 4.05 23.45
N ASP A 182 6.23 4.60 22.54
CA ASP A 182 5.41 3.77 21.66
C ASP A 182 6.23 3.21 20.48
N VAL A 183 5.64 2.25 19.75
CA VAL A 183 6.33 1.56 18.65
C VAL A 183 6.67 2.51 17.51
N ALA A 184 5.77 3.46 17.20
CA ALA A 184 6.00 4.44 16.16
C ALA A 184 7.19 5.35 16.49
N GLU A 185 7.34 5.76 17.75
CA GLU A 185 8.48 6.56 18.19
C GLU A 185 9.80 5.80 18.07
N TRP A 186 9.84 4.53 18.46
CA TRP A 186 11.04 3.69 18.34
C TRP A 186 11.46 3.52 16.86
N ILE A 187 10.51 3.21 15.96
CA ILE A 187 10.77 3.12 14.52
C ILE A 187 11.32 4.46 14.00
N THR A 188 10.74 5.57 14.46
CA THR A 188 11.15 6.92 14.04
C THR A 188 12.55 7.26 14.53
N ASP A 189 12.89 6.93 15.78
CA ASP A 189 14.24 7.15 16.33
C ASP A 189 15.29 6.41 15.51
N ALA A 190 15.03 5.16 15.14
CA ALA A 190 15.93 4.37 14.29
C ALA A 190 16.09 5.01 12.89
N ALA A 191 14.99 5.46 12.28
CA ALA A 191 15.03 6.13 10.97
C ALA A 191 15.85 7.44 11.03
N VAL A 192 15.62 8.28 12.04
CA VAL A 192 16.35 9.54 12.26
C VAL A 192 17.84 9.25 12.46
N SER A 193 18.19 8.26 13.29
CA SER A 193 19.59 7.86 13.50
C SER A 193 20.28 7.48 12.20
N HIS A 194 19.63 6.72 11.31
CA HIS A 194 20.19 6.38 10.00
C HIS A 194 20.43 7.58 9.10
N ILE A 195 19.51 8.56 9.10
CA ILE A 195 19.64 9.81 8.34
C ILE A 195 20.85 10.60 8.85
N GLU A 196 20.95 10.77 10.18
CA GLU A 196 22.04 11.51 10.82
C GLU A 196 23.41 10.83 10.59
N GLU A 197 23.46 9.50 10.70
CA GLU A 197 24.67 8.72 10.43
C GLU A 197 25.11 8.83 8.96
N SER A 198 24.18 8.79 8.01
CA SER A 198 24.47 8.94 6.60
C SER A 198 25.05 10.32 6.31
N ALA A 199 24.43 11.38 6.86
CA ALA A 199 24.91 12.74 6.75
C ALA A 199 26.32 12.91 7.35
N ALA A 200 26.57 12.38 8.55
CA ALA A 200 27.88 12.42 9.22
C ALA A 200 28.98 11.73 8.41
N LYS A 201 28.66 10.73 7.59
CA LYS A 201 29.56 10.05 6.65
C LYS A 201 29.68 10.80 5.30
N GLY A 202 29.01 11.93 5.14
CA GLY A 202 29.02 12.76 3.94
C GLY A 202 28.14 12.25 2.80
N ASN A 203 27.10 11.46 3.11
CA ASN A 203 26.13 10.89 2.16
C ASN A 203 26.79 10.25 0.92
N LYS A 204 27.84 9.43 1.17
CA LYS A 204 28.66 8.83 0.09
C LYS A 204 27.93 7.74 -0.66
N GLU A 205 26.99 7.09 -0.01
CA GLU A 205 26.15 6.04 -0.54
C GLU A 205 24.68 6.48 -0.37
N PRO A 206 23.86 6.46 -1.41
CA PRO A 206 22.44 6.74 -1.25
C PRO A 206 21.79 5.66 -0.38
N PHE A 207 20.76 6.01 0.36
CA PHE A 207 20.05 5.05 1.21
C PHE A 207 18.60 4.85 0.75
N PHE A 208 18.09 3.66 1.06
CA PHE A 208 16.67 3.32 1.01
C PHE A 208 16.19 2.95 2.41
N LEU A 209 15.40 3.83 3.00
CA LEU A 209 14.71 3.57 4.27
C LEU A 209 13.28 3.12 3.99
N TYR A 210 12.99 1.86 4.28
CA TYR A 210 11.66 1.28 4.18
C TYR A 210 11.05 1.20 5.58
N ILE A 211 10.29 2.25 5.93
CA ILE A 211 9.75 2.51 7.27
C ILE A 211 8.29 2.07 7.31
N ASN A 212 8.00 1.01 8.04
CA ASN A 212 6.71 0.37 8.11
C ASN A 212 6.14 0.46 9.51
N HIS A 213 5.27 1.44 9.76
CA HIS A 213 4.59 1.55 11.03
C HIS A 213 3.65 0.36 11.27
N TRP A 214 3.46 -0.01 12.55
CA TRP A 214 2.38 -0.88 12.99
C TRP A 214 1.07 -0.11 13.18
N ASP A 215 1.19 1.21 13.41
CA ASP A 215 0.08 2.13 13.53
C ASP A 215 -0.54 2.33 12.13
N VAL A 216 -1.80 2.24 12.02
CA VAL A 216 -2.89 2.28 13.02
C VAL A 216 -3.61 0.92 13.17
N HIS A 217 -2.89 -0.21 13.01
CA HIS A 217 -3.44 -1.56 13.04
C HIS A 217 -3.98 -1.94 14.43
N ILE A 218 -4.96 -2.81 14.47
CA ILE A 218 -5.48 -3.40 15.72
C ILE A 218 -4.49 -4.46 16.27
N PRO A 219 -4.37 -4.62 17.62
CA PRO A 219 -5.14 -3.96 18.68
C PRO A 219 -4.74 -2.49 18.83
N LEU A 220 -5.74 -1.61 19.09
CA LEU A 220 -5.49 -0.17 19.23
C LEU A 220 -4.81 0.11 20.58
N ASN A 221 -3.68 0.80 20.53
CA ASN A 221 -2.94 1.24 21.72
C ASN A 221 -2.16 2.51 21.41
N ALA A 222 -2.18 3.48 22.32
CA ALA A 222 -1.44 4.74 22.22
C ALA A 222 -1.16 5.31 23.60
N ARG A 223 -0.38 6.40 23.66
CA ARG A 223 -0.07 7.10 24.91
C ARG A 223 -1.33 7.67 25.55
N ALA A 224 -1.48 7.47 26.86
CA ALA A 224 -2.67 7.88 27.62
C ALA A 224 -2.97 9.38 27.51
N ASN A 225 -1.94 10.22 27.57
CA ASN A 225 -2.09 11.68 27.44
C ASN A 225 -2.58 12.11 26.04
N VAL A 226 -2.19 11.40 24.98
CA VAL A 226 -2.66 11.68 23.62
C VAL A 226 -4.08 11.16 23.43
N ILE A 227 -4.41 9.99 23.98
CA ILE A 227 -5.79 9.48 24.01
C ILE A 227 -6.70 10.49 24.74
N GLU A 228 -6.26 11.03 25.88
CA GLU A 228 -7.02 12.03 26.63
C GLU A 228 -7.26 13.33 25.84
N LYS A 229 -6.24 13.83 25.10
CA LYS A 229 -6.40 14.95 24.16
C LYS A 229 -7.56 14.73 23.20
N TYR A 230 -7.61 13.56 22.56
CA TYR A 230 -8.66 13.23 21.60
C TYR A 230 -10.00 12.91 22.27
N GLN A 231 -10.01 12.42 23.52
CA GLN A 231 -11.23 12.29 24.28
C GLN A 231 -11.84 13.66 24.58
N GLN A 232 -11.04 14.63 25.02
CA GLN A 232 -11.49 16.01 25.24
C GLN A 232 -12.00 16.64 23.93
N LYS A 233 -11.32 16.39 22.79
CA LYS A 233 -11.79 16.82 21.47
C LYS A 233 -13.14 16.18 21.11
N LEU A 234 -13.30 14.89 21.40
CA LEU A 234 -14.56 14.16 21.16
C LEU A 234 -15.71 14.76 21.98
N ASP A 235 -15.44 15.08 23.25
CA ASP A 235 -16.44 15.62 24.19
C ASP A 235 -16.78 17.09 23.93
N SER A 236 -15.94 17.81 23.18
CA SER A 236 -16.09 19.26 22.98
C SER A 236 -17.28 19.67 22.13
N LYS A 237 -17.76 18.77 21.25
CA LYS A 237 -18.92 18.98 20.37
C LYS A 237 -19.56 17.66 19.96
N LYS A 238 -20.79 17.74 19.43
CA LYS A 238 -21.44 16.56 18.82
C LYS A 238 -20.84 16.27 17.46
N TRP A 239 -20.25 15.11 17.33
CA TRP A 239 -19.70 14.60 16.06
C TRP A 239 -20.73 13.73 15.31
N SER A 240 -20.59 13.67 14.00
CA SER A 240 -21.47 12.86 13.13
C SER A 240 -21.17 11.37 13.19
N LYS A 241 -20.00 10.99 13.69
CA LYS A 241 -19.49 9.61 13.76
C LYS A 241 -19.02 9.27 15.17
N ASP A 242 -19.03 8.01 15.48
CA ASP A 242 -18.45 7.46 16.72
C ASP A 242 -16.94 7.27 16.53
N TRP A 243 -16.19 8.36 16.73
CA TRP A 243 -14.76 8.38 16.60
C TRP A 243 -14.07 7.70 17.79
N LYS A 244 -12.91 7.12 17.56
CA LYS A 244 -12.10 6.45 18.58
C LYS A 244 -10.88 7.28 18.93
N PRO A 245 -10.83 7.89 20.14
CA PRO A 245 -9.68 8.67 20.59
C PRO A 245 -8.35 7.91 20.51
N VAL A 246 -8.35 6.62 20.85
CA VAL A 246 -7.14 5.79 20.76
C VAL A 246 -6.64 5.64 19.31
N TYR A 247 -7.52 5.49 18.34
CA TYR A 247 -7.14 5.44 16.93
C TYR A 247 -6.58 6.78 16.46
N ALA A 248 -7.22 7.88 16.84
CA ALA A 248 -6.74 9.24 16.55
C ALA A 248 -5.33 9.49 17.12
N ALA A 249 -5.05 9.00 18.33
CA ALA A 249 -3.73 9.07 18.94
C ALA A 249 -2.68 8.27 18.18
N MET A 250 -3.05 7.12 17.61
CA MET A 250 -2.16 6.33 16.73
C MET A 250 -1.91 7.05 15.40
N VAL A 251 -2.92 7.70 14.80
CA VAL A 251 -2.74 8.53 13.59
C VAL A 251 -1.76 9.67 13.87
N GLU A 252 -1.88 10.35 15.02
CA GLU A 252 -0.96 11.42 15.43
C GLU A 252 0.47 10.91 15.65
N ALA A 253 0.65 9.66 16.11
CA ALA A 253 1.97 9.07 16.25
C ALA A 253 2.65 8.87 14.86
N VAL A 254 1.91 8.42 13.85
CA VAL A 254 2.41 8.33 12.47
C VAL A 254 2.72 9.72 11.90
N ASP A 255 1.84 10.69 12.11
CA ASP A 255 2.05 12.09 11.69
C ASP A 255 3.32 12.68 12.30
N THR A 256 3.51 12.47 13.61
CA THR A 256 4.72 12.91 14.34
C THR A 256 5.97 12.27 13.76
N SER A 257 5.92 11.00 13.39
CA SER A 257 7.02 10.31 12.72
C SER A 257 7.39 10.98 11.40
N VAL A 258 6.41 11.27 10.55
CA VAL A 258 6.62 11.99 9.28
C VAL A 258 7.31 13.33 9.52
N GLY A 259 6.83 14.12 10.48
CA GLY A 259 7.42 15.43 10.81
C GLY A 259 8.87 15.32 11.31
N ARG A 260 9.17 14.35 12.16
CA ARG A 260 10.53 14.12 12.67
C ARG A 260 11.51 13.70 11.58
N ILE A 261 11.08 12.85 10.65
CA ILE A 261 11.88 12.41 9.51
C ILE A 261 12.15 13.59 8.57
N GLN A 262 11.12 14.38 8.21
CA GLN A 262 11.31 15.59 7.41
C GLN A 262 12.29 16.57 8.07
N LYS A 263 12.15 16.77 9.38
CA LYS A 263 13.08 17.63 10.15
C LYS A 263 14.51 17.11 10.11
N ALA A 264 14.72 15.81 10.30
CA ALA A 264 16.06 15.22 10.26
C ALA A 264 16.73 15.40 8.88
N LEU A 265 15.97 15.18 7.79
CA LEU A 265 16.47 15.42 6.43
C LEU A 265 16.83 16.89 6.18
N HIS A 266 16.01 17.81 6.69
CA HIS A 266 16.28 19.25 6.58
C HIS A 266 17.53 19.65 7.39
N ASP A 267 17.60 19.25 8.67
CA ASP A 267 18.69 19.62 9.58
C ASP A 267 20.05 19.06 9.12
N THR A 268 20.04 17.93 8.43
CA THR A 268 21.23 17.29 7.87
C THR A 268 21.58 17.75 6.45
N GLY A 269 20.74 18.59 5.83
CA GLY A 269 20.95 19.08 4.45
C GLY A 269 20.67 18.03 3.37
N LEU A 270 19.97 16.91 3.70
CA LEU A 270 19.67 15.83 2.75
C LEU A 270 18.30 15.97 2.08
N ALA A 271 17.51 16.98 2.43
CA ALA A 271 16.12 17.10 1.96
C ALA A 271 16.00 17.22 0.43
N GLU A 272 16.89 17.97 -0.23
CA GLU A 272 16.87 18.17 -1.69
C GLU A 272 17.28 16.89 -2.46
N ASP A 273 18.11 16.07 -1.84
CA ASP A 273 18.60 14.81 -2.41
C ASP A 273 17.76 13.59 -2.02
N THR A 274 16.56 13.78 -1.47
CA THR A 274 15.73 12.69 -0.94
C THR A 274 14.31 12.72 -1.50
N LEU A 275 13.90 11.57 -2.08
CA LEU A 275 12.49 11.30 -2.39
C LEU A 275 11.81 10.72 -1.15
N ILE A 276 10.79 11.40 -0.65
CA ILE A 276 9.92 10.93 0.43
C ILE A 276 8.61 10.42 -0.18
N ILE A 277 8.23 9.20 0.17
CA ILE A 277 6.93 8.60 -0.18
C ILE A 277 6.18 8.29 1.10
N PHE A 278 4.93 8.74 1.20
CA PHE A 278 4.02 8.39 2.29
C PHE A 278 2.80 7.68 1.73
N THR A 279 2.43 6.52 2.31
CA THR A 279 1.26 5.74 1.90
C THR A 279 0.75 4.82 3.02
N SER A 280 -0.27 4.01 2.73
CA SER A 280 -0.75 2.89 3.55
C SER A 280 -0.72 1.59 2.77
N ASP A 281 -0.63 0.46 3.46
CA ASP A 281 -0.57 -0.86 2.83
C ASP A 281 -1.93 -1.41 2.36
N ASN A 282 -3.03 -0.91 2.90
CA ASN A 282 -4.42 -1.14 2.49
C ASN A 282 -5.34 -0.10 3.12
N GLY A 283 -6.61 -0.11 2.73
CA GLY A 283 -7.62 0.76 3.34
C GLY A 283 -7.87 0.46 4.82
N GLY A 284 -8.52 1.39 5.50
CA GLY A 284 -8.73 1.36 6.95
C GLY A 284 -9.55 0.16 7.43
N HIS A 285 -9.16 -0.38 8.59
CA HIS A 285 -9.88 -1.48 9.23
C HIS A 285 -11.16 -0.99 9.89
N ALA A 286 -12.32 -1.58 9.55
CA ALA A 286 -13.63 -1.18 10.08
C ALA A 286 -13.77 -1.25 11.62
N GLY A 287 -12.85 -1.93 12.29
CA GLY A 287 -12.74 -1.93 13.77
C GLY A 287 -11.99 -0.71 14.34
N GLY A 288 -11.28 0.05 13.53
CA GLY A 288 -10.50 1.24 13.91
C GLY A 288 -11.16 2.52 13.47
N THR A 289 -11.48 2.64 12.19
CA THR A 289 -11.95 3.87 11.57
C THR A 289 -13.15 3.68 10.65
N TRP A 290 -13.64 4.80 10.13
CA TRP A 290 -14.65 4.88 9.08
C TRP A 290 -13.96 5.21 7.75
N ASN A 291 -14.18 4.40 6.71
CA ASN A 291 -13.63 4.67 5.38
C ASN A 291 -14.49 5.63 4.55
N ASP A 292 -15.61 6.12 5.11
CA ASP A 292 -16.50 7.06 4.42
C ASP A 292 -15.72 8.33 3.98
N PRO A 293 -15.90 8.77 2.72
CA PRO A 293 -17.00 8.46 1.81
C PRO A 293 -16.86 7.17 0.98
N LEU A 294 -15.74 6.47 1.05
CA LEU A 294 -15.45 5.30 0.25
C LEU A 294 -16.20 4.06 0.74
N ARG A 295 -16.69 3.25 -0.19
CA ARG A 295 -17.37 2.00 0.09
C ARG A 295 -16.38 0.92 0.56
N GLY A 296 -16.76 0.11 1.53
CA GLY A 296 -15.95 -0.99 2.01
C GLY A 296 -14.92 -0.59 3.06
N SER A 297 -13.95 -1.47 3.30
CA SER A 297 -12.85 -1.31 4.26
C SER A 297 -11.77 -2.35 3.96
N LYS A 298 -10.68 -2.38 4.74
CA LYS A 298 -9.63 -3.43 4.67
C LYS A 298 -10.22 -4.81 4.36
N GLY A 299 -9.68 -5.45 3.35
CA GLY A 299 -10.08 -6.78 2.90
C GLY A 299 -11.20 -6.79 1.87
N SER A 300 -11.80 -5.65 1.51
CA SER A 300 -12.72 -5.54 0.38
C SER A 300 -12.02 -4.87 -0.81
N PHE A 301 -12.51 -5.15 -2.02
CA PHE A 301 -11.97 -4.55 -3.24
C PHE A 301 -12.80 -3.35 -3.74
N TYR A 302 -13.72 -2.85 -2.92
CA TYR A 302 -14.28 -1.53 -3.08
C TYR A 302 -13.25 -0.47 -2.68
N GLU A 303 -13.46 0.77 -3.12
CA GLU A 303 -12.49 1.87 -2.94
C GLU A 303 -12.01 2.00 -1.49
N GLY A 304 -12.88 1.83 -0.49
CA GLY A 304 -12.50 1.91 0.93
C GLY A 304 -11.53 0.82 1.42
N GLY A 305 -11.35 -0.25 0.65
CA GLY A 305 -10.37 -1.30 0.97
C GLY A 305 -9.07 -1.17 0.20
N ILE A 306 -9.09 -0.47 -0.94
CA ILE A 306 -7.95 -0.40 -1.86
C ILE A 306 -7.51 1.01 -2.23
N ARG A 307 -8.23 2.07 -1.93
CA ARG A 307 -7.73 3.44 -2.09
C ARG A 307 -7.06 3.89 -0.81
N VAL A 308 -5.83 4.41 -0.92
CA VAL A 308 -4.99 4.83 0.21
C VAL A 308 -4.44 6.23 0.00
N PRO A 309 -4.07 6.96 1.07
CA PRO A 309 -3.31 8.18 0.91
C PRO A 309 -1.98 7.87 0.23
N LEU A 310 -1.59 8.68 -0.76
CA LEU A 310 -0.30 8.59 -1.43
C LEU A 310 0.23 9.99 -1.69
N ILE A 311 1.42 10.26 -1.15
CA ILE A 311 2.15 11.51 -1.34
C ILE A 311 3.56 11.15 -1.79
N MET A 312 4.09 11.88 -2.77
CA MET A 312 5.50 11.86 -3.14
C MET A 312 6.05 13.27 -3.05
N ASN A 313 7.18 13.43 -2.36
CA ASN A 313 7.85 14.70 -2.21
C ASN A 313 9.33 14.56 -2.58
N TRP A 314 9.79 15.35 -3.51
CA TRP A 314 11.21 15.44 -3.89
C TRP A 314 11.49 16.87 -4.35
N ALA A 315 12.14 17.63 -3.49
CA ALA A 315 12.43 19.02 -3.72
C ALA A 315 13.21 19.23 -5.03
N GLY A 316 12.84 20.24 -5.81
CA GLY A 316 13.45 20.54 -7.10
C GLY A 316 13.05 19.60 -8.27
N THR A 317 12.35 18.50 -8.01
CA THR A 317 11.88 17.57 -9.05
C THR A 317 10.35 17.54 -9.13
N ILE A 318 9.68 17.50 -7.99
CA ILE A 318 8.21 17.47 -7.89
C ILE A 318 7.71 18.89 -7.63
N GLU A 319 6.73 19.35 -8.43
CA GLU A 319 6.07 20.64 -8.23
C GLU A 319 5.27 20.64 -6.91
N PRO A 320 5.56 21.53 -5.97
CA PRO A 320 4.86 21.61 -4.70
C PRO A 320 3.35 21.83 -4.85
N GLY A 321 2.56 21.08 -4.07
CA GLY A 321 1.09 21.16 -4.06
C GLY A 321 0.43 20.63 -5.33
N SER A 322 1.17 19.91 -6.17
CA SER A 322 0.62 19.32 -7.38
C SER A 322 -0.29 18.11 -7.08
N LEU A 323 -1.23 17.85 -8.00
CA LEU A 323 -2.20 16.75 -7.92
C LEU A 323 -2.06 15.84 -9.13
N CYS A 324 -1.85 14.55 -8.90
CA CYS A 324 -1.83 13.51 -9.92
C CYS A 324 -3.11 12.67 -9.87
N GLN A 325 -3.82 12.58 -10.99
CA GLN A 325 -5.04 11.77 -11.13
C GLN A 325 -4.77 10.41 -11.78
N THR A 326 -3.56 10.16 -12.26
CA THR A 326 -3.18 8.86 -12.84
C THR A 326 -3.13 7.80 -11.74
N PRO A 327 -3.76 6.63 -11.92
CA PRO A 327 -3.68 5.54 -10.95
C PRO A 327 -2.25 5.04 -10.76
N VAL A 328 -1.83 4.89 -9.51
CA VAL A 328 -0.55 4.30 -9.09
C VAL A 328 -0.82 3.15 -8.15
N THR A 329 -0.10 2.04 -8.31
CA THR A 329 -0.29 0.85 -7.49
C THR A 329 1.02 0.29 -6.93
N GLY A 330 0.94 -0.58 -5.92
CA GLY A 330 2.10 -1.11 -5.21
C GLY A 330 3.16 -1.78 -6.08
N VAL A 331 2.80 -2.36 -7.22
CA VAL A 331 3.77 -2.98 -8.16
C VAL A 331 4.63 -1.96 -8.91
N ASP A 332 4.24 -0.68 -8.94
CA ASP A 332 4.93 0.39 -9.65
C ASP A 332 6.25 0.83 -8.98
N TYR A 333 6.41 0.55 -7.69
CA TYR A 333 7.62 0.98 -6.98
C TYR A 333 8.87 0.28 -7.47
N MET A 334 8.79 -0.99 -7.90
CA MET A 334 9.95 -1.71 -8.43
C MET A 334 10.54 -1.03 -9.69
N PRO A 335 9.79 -0.80 -10.78
CA PRO A 335 10.32 -0.13 -11.96
C PRO A 335 10.64 1.35 -11.72
N THR A 336 9.92 2.03 -10.82
CA THR A 336 10.21 3.42 -10.43
C THR A 336 11.58 3.53 -9.77
N PHE A 337 11.86 2.67 -8.81
CA PHE A 337 13.14 2.73 -8.09
C PHE A 337 14.29 2.20 -8.95
N ALA A 338 14.02 1.28 -9.89
CA ALA A 338 15.00 0.88 -10.89
C ALA A 338 15.44 2.08 -11.75
N GLU A 339 14.48 2.86 -12.25
CA GLU A 339 14.78 4.08 -13.04
C GLU A 339 15.55 5.11 -12.21
N LEU A 340 15.12 5.40 -10.98
CA LEU A 340 15.80 6.35 -10.09
C LEU A 340 17.22 5.92 -9.72
N ALA A 341 17.44 4.62 -9.54
CA ALA A 341 18.74 4.06 -9.20
C ALA A 341 19.64 3.85 -10.43
N GLY A 342 19.12 3.97 -11.65
CA GLY A 342 19.81 3.59 -12.88
C GLY A 342 20.11 2.08 -12.93
N ALA A 343 19.22 1.26 -12.34
CA ALA A 343 19.36 -0.18 -12.26
C ALA A 343 18.52 -0.90 -13.32
N GLU A 344 18.98 -2.05 -13.78
CA GLU A 344 18.22 -2.90 -14.68
C GLU A 344 17.23 -3.77 -13.91
N LEU A 345 16.01 -3.91 -14.46
CA LEU A 345 15.02 -4.84 -13.94
C LEU A 345 15.45 -6.30 -14.20
N PRO A 346 15.09 -7.25 -13.34
CA PRO A 346 15.47 -8.64 -13.50
C PRO A 346 14.81 -9.25 -14.74
N SER A 347 15.61 -9.88 -15.61
CA SER A 347 15.08 -10.63 -16.77
C SER A 347 14.48 -12.00 -16.39
N SER A 348 14.78 -12.50 -15.18
CA SER A 348 14.33 -13.81 -14.69
C SER A 348 13.00 -13.78 -13.93
N GLN A 349 12.42 -12.59 -13.76
CA GLN A 349 11.18 -12.38 -13.01
C GLN A 349 10.31 -11.36 -13.74
N ALA A 350 9.01 -11.61 -13.79
CA ALA A 350 8.07 -10.60 -14.26
C ALA A 350 8.05 -9.37 -13.33
N VAL A 351 7.96 -8.20 -13.92
CA VAL A 351 7.68 -6.93 -13.22
C VAL A 351 6.42 -6.35 -13.85
N ASP A 352 5.34 -6.32 -13.09
CA ASP A 352 4.01 -5.97 -13.60
C ASP A 352 3.73 -4.46 -13.60
N GLY A 353 4.54 -3.69 -12.87
CA GLY A 353 4.38 -2.24 -12.71
C GLY A 353 4.98 -1.42 -13.84
N LEU A 354 4.71 -0.13 -13.80
CA LEU A 354 5.32 0.88 -14.65
C LEU A 354 5.98 1.96 -13.80
N SER A 355 7.08 2.55 -14.29
CA SER A 355 7.72 3.66 -13.61
C SER A 355 6.78 4.88 -13.54
N VAL A 356 6.71 5.50 -12.36
CA VAL A 356 5.96 6.74 -12.13
C VAL A 356 6.86 7.98 -12.10
N VAL A 357 8.13 7.85 -12.45
CA VAL A 357 9.06 8.99 -12.58
C VAL A 357 8.53 10.05 -13.54
N PRO A 358 7.93 9.72 -14.70
CA PRO A 358 7.32 10.73 -15.57
C PRO A 358 6.22 11.52 -14.86
N LEU A 359 5.39 10.85 -14.03
CA LEU A 359 4.33 11.54 -13.26
C LEU A 359 4.91 12.52 -12.25
N MET A 360 6.02 12.16 -11.56
CA MET A 360 6.71 13.05 -10.64
C MET A 360 7.21 14.34 -11.32
N LYS A 361 7.52 14.26 -12.62
CA LYS A 361 7.95 15.40 -13.46
C LYS A 361 6.79 16.14 -14.12
N GLY A 362 5.54 15.74 -13.84
CA GLY A 362 4.36 16.31 -14.50
C GLY A 362 4.22 15.91 -15.98
N GLU A 363 4.91 14.88 -16.42
CA GLU A 363 4.86 14.39 -17.79
C GLU A 363 3.61 13.48 -17.99
N PRO A 364 2.97 13.54 -19.16
CA PRO A 364 1.83 12.67 -19.44
C PRO A 364 2.27 11.22 -19.63
N VAL A 365 1.46 10.29 -19.14
CA VAL A 365 1.62 8.85 -19.38
C VAL A 365 0.39 8.30 -20.11
N ALA A 366 0.55 7.15 -20.76
CA ALA A 366 -0.57 6.44 -21.38
C ALA A 366 -1.63 6.03 -20.34
N GLU A 367 -2.88 5.87 -20.79
CA GLU A 367 -3.94 5.34 -19.93
C GLU A 367 -3.51 3.98 -19.35
N ARG A 368 -3.67 3.85 -18.04
CA ARG A 368 -3.21 2.67 -17.31
C ARG A 368 -4.36 1.71 -17.02
N THR A 369 -4.03 0.42 -17.06
CA THR A 369 -4.88 -0.64 -16.53
C THR A 369 -4.18 -1.24 -15.31
N ILE A 370 -4.90 -1.35 -14.19
CA ILE A 370 -4.42 -1.96 -12.95
C ILE A 370 -5.41 -3.03 -12.49
N PHE A 371 -4.89 -4.05 -11.79
CA PHE A 371 -5.63 -5.26 -11.49
C PHE A 371 -5.48 -5.68 -10.04
N TRP A 372 -6.50 -6.40 -9.54
CA TRP A 372 -6.47 -7.11 -8.27
C TRP A 372 -7.14 -8.46 -8.43
N HIS A 373 -6.68 -9.43 -7.67
CA HIS A 373 -7.22 -10.77 -7.65
C HIS A 373 -7.21 -11.34 -6.25
N TYR A 374 -8.33 -11.92 -5.85
CA TYR A 374 -8.49 -12.56 -4.56
C TYR A 374 -9.36 -13.80 -4.73
N PRO A 375 -8.78 -15.01 -4.76
CA PRO A 375 -9.52 -16.23 -5.06
C PRO A 375 -10.11 -16.90 -3.82
N LEU A 376 -10.07 -16.24 -2.66
CA LEU A 376 -10.45 -16.81 -1.36
C LEU A 376 -11.68 -16.10 -0.77
N TYR A 377 -12.18 -16.61 0.35
CA TYR A 377 -13.15 -15.91 1.18
C TYR A 377 -12.46 -15.23 2.36
N LEU A 378 -12.79 -13.99 2.63
CA LEU A 378 -12.31 -13.27 3.80
C LEU A 378 -13.45 -12.99 4.76
N HIS A 379 -13.43 -13.68 5.89
CA HIS A 379 -14.45 -13.57 6.92
C HIS A 379 -14.50 -12.19 7.58
N GLY A 380 -15.69 -11.59 7.64
CA GLY A 380 -16.00 -10.49 8.56
C GLY A 380 -16.34 -11.08 9.92
N ARG A 381 -15.72 -10.59 11.01
CA ARG A 381 -16.15 -11.01 12.34
C ARG A 381 -17.62 -10.64 12.55
N THR A 382 -18.44 -11.57 13.03
CA THR A 382 -19.89 -11.49 13.22
C THR A 382 -20.41 -10.34 14.11
N GLN A 383 -19.54 -9.48 14.61
CA GLN A 383 -19.89 -8.32 15.44
C GLN A 383 -19.64 -6.97 14.73
N VAL A 384 -19.14 -6.99 13.53
CA VAL A 384 -18.95 -5.76 12.74
C VAL A 384 -20.26 -5.53 12.00
N LYS A 385 -20.83 -4.33 12.15
CA LYS A 385 -21.90 -3.82 11.29
C LYS A 385 -21.54 -4.14 9.83
N PRO A 386 -22.52 -4.38 8.93
CA PRO A 386 -22.21 -4.60 7.52
C PRO A 386 -21.16 -3.59 7.06
N ILE A 387 -20.14 -4.07 6.38
CA ILE A 387 -19.11 -3.20 5.81
C ILE A 387 -19.86 -2.12 5.03
N TYR A 388 -19.59 -0.86 5.33
CA TYR A 388 -20.35 0.26 4.81
C TYR A 388 -20.65 0.08 3.30
N GLY A 389 -21.94 0.07 2.96
CA GLY A 389 -22.42 -0.06 1.59
C GLY A 389 -22.34 -1.46 0.97
N THR A 390 -22.06 -2.53 1.72
CA THR A 390 -22.13 -3.90 1.21
C THR A 390 -23.24 -4.69 1.92
N ASP A 391 -23.89 -5.61 1.20
CA ASP A 391 -24.85 -6.57 1.76
C ASP A 391 -24.14 -7.80 2.33
N LEU A 392 -22.82 -7.84 2.29
CA LEU A 392 -22.00 -8.95 2.77
C LEU A 392 -21.92 -8.97 4.30
N MET A 393 -22.92 -9.55 4.91
CA MET A 393 -23.02 -9.69 6.38
C MET A 393 -21.93 -10.59 6.98
N ARG A 394 -21.35 -11.51 6.17
CA ARG A 394 -20.46 -12.58 6.64
C ARG A 394 -19.04 -12.41 6.12
N TRP A 395 -18.89 -11.88 4.92
CA TRP A 395 -17.62 -11.78 4.20
C TRP A 395 -17.20 -10.32 4.03
N ARG A 396 -15.94 -10.03 4.22
CA ARG A 396 -15.35 -8.75 3.75
C ARG A 396 -15.24 -8.75 2.22
N THR A 397 -14.91 -9.92 1.69
CA THR A 397 -14.97 -10.21 0.27
C THR A 397 -15.21 -11.71 0.04
N THR A 398 -15.87 -12.04 -1.04
CA THR A 398 -15.90 -13.36 -1.67
C THR A 398 -14.86 -13.40 -2.78
N PRO A 399 -14.57 -14.60 -3.35
CA PRO A 399 -13.62 -14.68 -4.47
C PRO A 399 -13.97 -13.73 -5.61
N CYS A 400 -13.05 -12.84 -5.97
CA CYS A 400 -13.26 -11.84 -7.00
C CYS A 400 -11.97 -11.46 -7.72
N SER A 401 -12.13 -10.92 -8.92
CA SER A 401 -11.09 -10.18 -9.64
C SER A 401 -11.59 -8.80 -10.01
N VAL A 402 -10.66 -7.85 -10.05
CA VAL A 402 -10.98 -6.44 -10.31
C VAL A 402 -10.01 -5.89 -11.36
N ILE A 403 -10.55 -5.14 -12.29
CA ILE A 403 -9.80 -4.35 -13.27
C ILE A 403 -10.23 -2.89 -13.17
N ARG A 404 -9.26 -1.99 -13.14
CA ARG A 404 -9.47 -0.55 -13.33
C ARG A 404 -8.72 -0.09 -14.57
N LYS A 405 -9.45 0.53 -15.51
CA LYS A 405 -8.92 1.14 -16.71
C LYS A 405 -9.42 2.58 -16.82
N GLY A 406 -8.49 3.53 -16.74
CA GLY A 406 -8.86 4.93 -16.62
C GLY A 406 -9.79 5.18 -15.43
N ASP A 407 -10.97 5.75 -15.71
CA ASP A 407 -11.98 6.06 -14.69
C ASP A 407 -12.93 4.90 -14.38
N TRP A 408 -12.86 3.81 -15.14
CA TRP A 408 -13.77 2.67 -15.01
C TRP A 408 -13.17 1.54 -14.20
N LYS A 409 -13.96 1.01 -13.28
CA LYS A 409 -13.62 -0.13 -12.43
C LYS A 409 -14.69 -1.21 -12.58
N LEU A 410 -14.26 -2.41 -12.90
CA LEU A 410 -15.11 -3.59 -12.98
C LEU A 410 -14.65 -4.62 -11.96
N MET A 411 -15.61 -5.15 -11.21
CA MET A 411 -15.42 -6.25 -10.27
C MET A 411 -16.17 -7.47 -10.78
N TYR A 412 -15.50 -8.62 -10.87
CA TYR A 412 -16.10 -9.90 -11.21
C TYR A 412 -16.08 -10.83 -10.01
N PHE A 413 -17.25 -11.35 -9.64
CA PHE A 413 -17.43 -12.24 -8.49
C PHE A 413 -17.59 -13.69 -8.96
N PHE A 414 -16.62 -14.54 -8.62
CA PHE A 414 -16.61 -15.94 -9.07
C PHE A 414 -17.76 -16.76 -8.50
N GLU A 415 -18.21 -16.46 -7.28
CA GLU A 415 -19.27 -17.18 -6.59
C GLU A 415 -20.63 -17.09 -7.32
N THR A 416 -20.91 -15.93 -7.89
CA THR A 416 -22.19 -15.64 -8.54
C THR A 416 -22.09 -15.59 -10.06
N GLY A 417 -20.88 -15.43 -10.60
CA GLY A 417 -20.67 -15.19 -12.02
C GLY A 417 -21.13 -13.81 -12.48
N THR A 418 -21.30 -12.87 -11.55
CA THR A 418 -21.79 -11.50 -11.83
C THR A 418 -20.69 -10.48 -11.82
N SER A 419 -20.94 -9.36 -12.50
CA SER A 419 -20.05 -8.20 -12.52
C SER A 419 -20.74 -6.97 -11.97
N GLU A 420 -19.97 -6.10 -11.31
CA GLU A 420 -20.35 -4.73 -10.98
C GLU A 420 -19.41 -3.77 -11.73
N LEU A 421 -19.94 -2.67 -12.27
CA LEU A 421 -19.20 -1.67 -13.05
C LEU A 421 -19.42 -0.27 -12.49
N TYR A 422 -18.33 0.45 -12.20
CA TYR A 422 -18.38 1.80 -11.66
C TYR A 422 -17.53 2.78 -12.46
N ASN A 423 -17.98 4.04 -12.56
CA ASN A 423 -17.14 5.17 -12.91
C ASN A 423 -16.63 5.81 -11.61
N VAL A 424 -15.44 5.43 -11.15
CA VAL A 424 -14.92 5.83 -9.83
C VAL A 424 -14.46 7.29 -9.77
N ARG A 425 -14.40 8.00 -10.90
CA ARG A 425 -14.17 9.44 -10.92
C ARG A 425 -15.44 10.21 -10.56
N GLU A 426 -16.59 9.79 -11.10
CA GLU A 426 -17.88 10.42 -10.87
C GLU A 426 -18.57 9.88 -9.62
N ASP A 427 -18.34 8.60 -9.30
CA ASP A 427 -18.92 7.89 -8.17
C ASP A 427 -17.83 7.13 -7.39
N MET A 428 -16.95 7.87 -6.69
CA MET A 428 -15.92 7.26 -5.83
C MET A 428 -16.52 6.44 -4.66
N ARG A 429 -17.84 6.58 -4.43
CA ARG A 429 -18.58 5.85 -3.40
C ARG A 429 -19.11 4.50 -3.88
N GLU A 430 -19.01 4.22 -5.18
CA GLU A 430 -19.49 2.98 -5.81
C GLU A 430 -20.94 2.65 -5.45
N LYS A 431 -21.82 3.67 -5.51
CA LYS A 431 -23.25 3.54 -5.19
C LYS A 431 -24.09 3.06 -6.35
N ASN A 432 -23.66 3.39 -7.58
CA ASN A 432 -24.43 3.17 -8.78
C ASN A 432 -23.72 2.12 -9.64
N ASP A 433 -24.18 0.88 -9.58
CA ASP A 433 -23.72 -0.16 -10.50
C ASP A 433 -24.24 0.13 -11.91
N LEU A 434 -23.32 0.30 -12.85
CA LEU A 434 -23.55 0.64 -14.24
C LEU A 434 -23.45 -0.57 -15.18
N ALA A 435 -23.24 -1.80 -14.67
CA ALA A 435 -23.01 -2.98 -15.48
C ALA A 435 -24.14 -3.23 -16.49
N ALA A 436 -25.40 -3.11 -16.06
CA ALA A 436 -26.54 -3.29 -16.91
C ALA A 436 -26.69 -2.19 -17.98
N GLN A 437 -26.15 -0.98 -17.73
CA GLN A 437 -26.23 0.14 -18.68
C GLN A 437 -25.13 0.08 -19.74
N TYR A 438 -24.00 -0.53 -19.45
CA TYR A 438 -22.83 -0.59 -20.34
C TYR A 438 -22.33 -2.03 -20.60
N PRO A 439 -23.19 -2.94 -21.11
CA PRO A 439 -22.85 -4.36 -21.27
C PRO A 439 -21.62 -4.58 -22.17
N GLU A 440 -21.48 -3.81 -23.25
CA GLU A 440 -20.31 -3.92 -24.13
C GLU A 440 -18.99 -3.51 -23.47
N LYS A 441 -19.04 -2.56 -22.51
CA LYS A 441 -17.86 -2.17 -21.71
C LYS A 441 -17.52 -3.28 -20.72
N VAL A 442 -18.51 -3.86 -20.07
CA VAL A 442 -18.34 -5.05 -19.20
C VAL A 442 -17.64 -6.16 -19.97
N ASP A 443 -18.13 -6.52 -21.16
CA ASP A 443 -17.55 -7.58 -21.98
C ASP A 443 -16.10 -7.32 -22.38
N ARG A 444 -15.77 -6.07 -22.76
CA ARG A 444 -14.38 -5.70 -23.09
C ARG A 444 -13.46 -5.79 -21.87
N MET A 445 -13.90 -5.25 -20.74
CA MET A 445 -13.08 -5.25 -19.51
C MET A 445 -12.93 -6.68 -18.96
N LEU A 446 -13.96 -7.53 -19.05
CA LEU A 446 -13.86 -8.95 -18.67
C LEU A 446 -12.85 -9.70 -19.53
N LYS A 447 -12.81 -9.48 -20.83
CA LYS A 447 -11.81 -10.12 -21.73
C LYS A 447 -10.39 -9.68 -21.36
N GLU A 448 -10.20 -8.39 -21.06
CA GLU A 448 -8.89 -7.88 -20.64
C GLU A 448 -8.48 -8.45 -19.27
N LEU A 449 -9.43 -8.53 -18.33
CA LEU A 449 -9.23 -9.15 -17.02
C LEU A 449 -8.86 -10.63 -17.15
N GLN A 450 -9.55 -11.39 -18.00
CA GLN A 450 -9.27 -12.79 -18.23
C GLN A 450 -7.91 -13.00 -18.87
N SER A 451 -7.54 -12.19 -19.87
CA SER A 451 -6.20 -12.23 -20.46
C SER A 451 -5.09 -12.01 -19.43
N TRP A 452 -5.30 -11.07 -18.51
CA TRP A 452 -4.36 -10.82 -17.40
C TRP A 452 -4.32 -11.98 -16.39
N GLN A 453 -5.47 -12.60 -16.09
CA GLN A 453 -5.53 -13.79 -15.23
C GLN A 453 -4.72 -14.96 -15.83
N ASP A 454 -4.86 -15.18 -17.13
CA ASP A 454 -4.11 -16.22 -17.85
C ASP A 454 -2.60 -15.91 -17.83
N GLU A 455 -2.22 -14.66 -18.12
CA GLU A 455 -0.82 -14.21 -18.13
C GLU A 455 -0.16 -14.35 -16.75
N THR A 456 -0.90 -14.07 -15.67
CA THR A 456 -0.38 -14.12 -14.31
C THR A 456 -0.52 -15.50 -13.66
N ASN A 457 -1.09 -16.48 -14.37
CA ASN A 457 -1.45 -17.80 -13.84
C ASN A 457 -2.28 -17.68 -12.54
N ALA A 458 -3.35 -16.86 -12.60
CA ALA A 458 -4.21 -16.61 -11.46
C ALA A 458 -5.00 -17.86 -11.06
N ASP A 459 -5.10 -18.13 -9.76
CA ASP A 459 -5.90 -19.24 -9.25
C ASP A 459 -7.40 -18.93 -9.32
N ILE A 460 -8.11 -19.59 -10.23
CA ILE A 460 -9.54 -19.35 -10.43
C ILE A 460 -10.36 -20.39 -9.67
N PRO A 461 -11.16 -20.01 -8.66
CA PRO A 461 -12.02 -20.93 -7.94
C PRO A 461 -13.23 -21.31 -8.82
N THR A 462 -13.29 -22.56 -9.26
CA THR A 462 -14.35 -23.07 -10.16
C THR A 462 -15.15 -24.22 -9.57
N THR A 463 -14.60 -24.92 -8.58
CA THR A 463 -15.20 -26.12 -8.00
C THR A 463 -16.23 -25.73 -6.94
N LEU A 464 -17.43 -26.30 -7.05
CA LEU A 464 -18.45 -26.10 -6.00
C LEU A 464 -18.05 -26.84 -4.74
N ASN A 465 -18.27 -26.19 -3.59
CA ASN A 465 -18.03 -26.78 -2.30
C ASN A 465 -19.17 -27.74 -1.93
N PRO A 466 -18.92 -29.05 -1.73
CA PRO A 466 -19.96 -30.03 -1.39
C PRO A 466 -20.57 -29.78 -0.01
N ASP A 467 -19.88 -29.07 0.88
CA ASP A 467 -20.38 -28.75 2.22
C ASP A 467 -21.15 -27.44 2.28
N PHE A 468 -21.33 -26.75 1.15
CA PHE A 468 -22.09 -25.50 1.12
C PHE A 468 -23.52 -25.70 1.53
N ASP A 469 -23.96 -25.02 2.59
CA ASP A 469 -25.33 -25.01 3.08
C ASP A 469 -25.84 -23.55 3.17
N PRO A 470 -26.72 -23.11 2.26
CA PRO A 470 -27.27 -21.76 2.27
C PRO A 470 -28.06 -21.44 3.55
N ASP A 471 -28.59 -22.46 4.22
CA ASP A 471 -29.39 -22.31 5.42
C ASP A 471 -28.56 -22.46 6.71
N PHE A 472 -27.26 -22.73 6.61
CA PHE A 472 -26.37 -22.92 7.76
C PHE A 472 -26.37 -21.70 8.68
N LYS A 473 -26.69 -21.94 9.95
CA LYS A 473 -26.68 -20.93 11.01
C LYS A 473 -25.54 -21.21 11.97
N TYR A 474 -24.59 -20.32 12.03
CA TYR A 474 -23.51 -20.40 13.03
C TYR A 474 -24.07 -20.22 14.43
N VAL A 475 -24.03 -21.28 15.22
CA VAL A 475 -24.34 -21.22 16.65
C VAL A 475 -23.04 -21.00 17.40
N ARG A 476 -22.85 -19.79 17.94
CA ARG A 476 -21.68 -19.48 18.78
C ARG A 476 -21.78 -20.36 20.03
N ALA A 477 -20.81 -21.25 20.24
CA ALA A 477 -20.69 -21.93 21.52
C ALA A 477 -20.51 -20.85 22.60
N THR A 478 -21.50 -20.67 23.45
CA THR A 478 -21.37 -19.82 24.64
C THR A 478 -20.27 -20.45 25.48
N LYS A 479 -19.19 -19.71 25.73
CA LYS A 479 -18.20 -20.15 26.72
C LYS A 479 -18.99 -20.45 27.98
N ALA A 480 -18.98 -21.72 28.42
CA ALA A 480 -19.41 -22.05 29.76
C ALA A 480 -18.65 -21.17 30.74
N LYS A 481 -19.41 -20.47 31.59
CA LYS A 481 -18.89 -19.58 32.61
C LYS A 481 -18.09 -20.38 33.65
#